data_16b013959259814d09943738b822d50d
#
_entry.id   16b013959259814d09943738b822d50d
#
_cell.length_a   1.000
_cell.length_b   1.000
_cell.length_c   1.000
_cell.angle_alpha   90.00
_cell.angle_beta   90.00
_cell.angle_gamma   90.00
#
_symmetry.space_group_name_H-M   'P 1'
#
loop_
_entity.id
_entity.type
_entity.pdbx_description
1 polymer ?
#
loop_
_entity_poly.entity_id
_entity_poly.type
_entity_poly.pdbx_seq_one_letter_code
_entity_poly.pdbx_strand_id
1 'polypeptide(L)'
;MSFFFSGDNLYKFLKFGIVGLTGMIIDFSLTWLFKEKVKIQKYYANCIGFCAAATTNFFLNRNWTFHSSDPAITIQYFKFFTVSLIGLGINTLVLWFLVSKYKKNFYLSKLFAIGVVMIWNFFVNLYFTF
;
A
#
# COMPACT_ATOMS: atom_id res chain seq x y z
N MET A 1 -17.56 -4.54 15.30
CA MET A 1 -18.34 -4.39 14.05
C MET A 1 -18.99 -3.02 13.94
N SER A 2 -19.50 -2.47 15.04
CA SER A 2 -20.07 -1.12 15.00
C SER A 2 -19.04 -0.06 14.57
N PHE A 3 -17.78 -0.23 14.93
CA PHE A 3 -16.71 0.66 14.50
C PHE A 3 -16.59 0.69 12.96
N PHE A 4 -16.51 -0.49 12.34
CA PHE A 4 -16.36 -0.60 10.89
C PHE A 4 -17.58 -0.03 10.16
N PHE A 5 -18.77 -0.26 10.71
CA PHE A 5 -20.01 0.18 10.07
C PHE A 5 -20.43 1.59 10.47
N SER A 6 -19.67 2.31 11.30
CA SER A 6 -19.97 3.72 11.53
C SER A 6 -19.79 4.47 10.21
N GLY A 7 -20.67 5.44 9.94
CA GLY A 7 -20.64 6.19 8.69
C GLY A 7 -19.29 6.84 8.43
N ASP A 8 -18.65 7.39 9.49
CA ASP A 8 -17.36 8.04 9.37
C ASP A 8 -16.24 7.07 8.99
N ASN A 9 -16.19 5.91 9.65
CA ASN A 9 -15.14 4.93 9.38
C ASN A 9 -15.33 4.25 8.02
N LEU A 10 -16.56 3.98 7.63
CA LEU A 10 -16.84 3.44 6.30
C LEU A 10 -16.43 4.45 5.22
N TYR A 11 -16.73 5.73 5.42
CA TYR A 11 -16.35 6.77 4.47
C TYR A 11 -14.83 6.87 4.35
N LYS A 12 -14.12 6.82 5.48
CA LYS A 12 -12.65 6.81 5.47
C LYS A 12 -12.11 5.59 4.74
N PHE A 13 -12.70 4.42 4.96
CA PHE A 13 -12.28 3.20 4.28
C PHE A 13 -12.45 3.33 2.77
N LEU A 14 -13.56 3.89 2.31
CA LEU A 14 -13.80 4.09 0.88
C LEU A 14 -12.79 5.05 0.28
N LYS A 15 -12.50 6.16 0.96
CA LYS A 15 -11.47 7.11 0.52
C LYS A 15 -10.09 6.46 0.48
N PHE A 16 -9.75 5.69 1.50
CA PHE A 16 -8.49 4.95 1.55
C PHE A 16 -8.39 3.99 0.37
N GLY A 17 -9.49 3.34 0.03
CA GLY A 17 -9.54 2.44 -1.13
C GLY A 17 -9.30 3.18 -2.44
N ILE A 18 -9.88 4.37 -2.62
CA ILE A 18 -9.68 5.19 -3.82
C ILE A 18 -8.21 5.64 -3.92
N VAL A 19 -7.64 6.08 -2.82
CA VAL A 19 -6.22 6.43 -2.77
C VAL A 19 -5.37 5.20 -3.09
N GLY A 20 -5.77 4.04 -2.56
CA GLY A 20 -5.11 2.78 -2.85
C GLY A 20 -5.11 2.43 -4.33
N LEU A 21 -6.22 2.68 -5.03
CA LEU A 21 -6.29 2.46 -6.48
C LEU A 21 -5.30 3.36 -7.22
N THR A 22 -5.20 4.63 -6.83
CA THR A 22 -4.21 5.54 -7.41
C THR A 22 -2.79 5.02 -7.19
N GLY A 23 -2.48 4.62 -5.95
CA GLY A 23 -1.18 4.04 -5.62
C GLY A 23 -0.91 2.75 -6.37
N MET A 24 -1.94 1.92 -6.56
CA MET A 24 -1.82 0.68 -7.31
C MET A 24 -1.41 0.96 -8.77
N ILE A 25 -1.99 1.96 -9.40
CA ILE A 25 -1.62 2.34 -10.76
C ILE A 25 -0.15 2.75 -10.81
N ILE A 26 0.31 3.58 -9.86
CA ILE A 26 1.70 3.99 -9.75
C ILE A 26 2.61 2.78 -9.54
N ASP A 27 2.24 1.91 -8.60
CA ASP A 27 3.01 0.72 -8.25
C ASP A 27 3.18 -0.21 -9.46
N PHE A 28 2.07 -0.58 -10.09
CA PHE A 28 2.12 -1.47 -11.26
C PHE A 28 2.88 -0.85 -12.42
N SER A 29 2.67 0.44 -12.67
CA SER A 29 3.33 1.13 -13.77
C SER A 29 4.85 1.14 -13.58
N LEU A 30 5.32 1.49 -12.39
CA LEU A 30 6.76 1.53 -12.10
C LEU A 30 7.36 0.12 -12.02
N THR A 31 6.64 -0.82 -11.44
CA THR A 31 7.09 -2.22 -11.40
C THR A 31 7.28 -2.75 -12.81
N TRP A 32 6.28 -2.51 -13.68
CA TRP A 32 6.37 -2.94 -15.07
C TRP A 32 7.53 -2.28 -15.80
N LEU A 33 7.67 -0.95 -15.63
CA LEU A 33 8.74 -0.21 -16.29
C LEU A 33 10.11 -0.76 -15.90
N PHE A 34 10.37 -0.92 -14.61
CA PHE A 34 11.70 -1.35 -14.16
C PHE A 34 11.93 -2.83 -14.41
N LYS A 35 10.89 -3.65 -14.35
CA LYS A 35 11.02 -5.09 -14.62
C LYS A 35 11.16 -5.39 -16.12
N GLU A 36 10.30 -4.80 -16.95
CA GLU A 36 10.20 -5.18 -18.35
C GLU A 36 11.08 -4.35 -19.26
N LYS A 37 11.25 -3.05 -18.98
CA LYS A 37 12.02 -2.14 -19.85
C LYS A 37 13.43 -1.93 -19.34
N VAL A 38 13.62 -1.69 -18.04
CA VAL A 38 14.96 -1.49 -17.48
C VAL A 38 15.62 -2.85 -17.17
N LYS A 39 14.80 -3.90 -17.02
CA LYS A 39 15.27 -5.28 -16.82
C LYS A 39 15.93 -5.52 -15.46
N ILE A 40 15.40 -4.85 -14.44
CA ILE A 40 15.79 -5.08 -13.06
C ILE A 40 15.07 -6.34 -12.56
N GLN A 41 15.68 -7.03 -11.61
CA GLN A 41 15.08 -8.20 -10.98
C GLN A 41 13.69 -7.85 -10.41
N LYS A 42 12.72 -8.76 -10.60
CA LYS A 42 11.28 -8.49 -10.37
C LYS A 42 10.95 -8.02 -8.97
N TYR A 43 11.64 -8.52 -7.95
CA TYR A 43 11.33 -8.13 -6.58
C TYR A 43 11.88 -6.74 -6.25
N TYR A 44 13.03 -6.36 -6.82
CA TYR A 44 13.52 -4.99 -6.72
C TYR A 44 12.62 -4.01 -7.45
N ALA A 45 12.14 -4.39 -8.63
CA ALA A 45 11.19 -3.55 -9.36
C ALA A 45 9.90 -3.36 -8.55
N ASN A 46 9.42 -4.43 -7.91
CA ASN A 46 8.25 -4.37 -7.05
C ASN A 46 8.46 -3.41 -5.88
N CYS A 47 9.63 -3.42 -5.25
CA CYS A 47 9.95 -2.53 -4.15
C CYS A 47 9.94 -1.06 -4.59
N ILE A 48 10.49 -0.76 -5.76
CA ILE A 48 10.51 0.61 -6.29
C ILE A 48 9.08 1.12 -6.48
N GLY A 49 8.23 0.30 -7.12
CA GLY A 49 6.84 0.67 -7.32
C GLY A 49 6.08 0.87 -6.01
N PHE A 50 6.28 -0.05 -5.09
CA PHE A 50 5.62 0.00 -3.78
C PHE A 50 6.02 1.26 -3.00
N CYS A 51 7.30 1.58 -2.95
CA CYS A 51 7.78 2.75 -2.20
C CYS A 51 7.23 4.05 -2.79
N ALA A 52 7.20 4.18 -4.11
CA ALA A 52 6.62 5.36 -4.75
C ALA A 52 5.14 5.48 -4.45
N ALA A 53 4.41 4.38 -4.52
CA ALA A 53 2.98 4.35 -4.20
C ALA A 53 2.73 4.69 -2.74
N ALA A 54 3.54 4.16 -1.83
CA ALA A 54 3.38 4.40 -0.40
C ALA A 54 3.56 5.87 -0.06
N THR A 55 4.56 6.53 -0.64
CA THR A 55 4.79 7.96 -0.41
C THR A 55 3.62 8.80 -0.90
N THR A 56 3.13 8.52 -2.10
CA THR A 56 1.95 9.20 -2.64
C THR A 56 0.74 8.96 -1.76
N ASN A 57 0.52 7.72 -1.35
CA ASN A 57 -0.60 7.34 -0.49
C ASN A 57 -0.55 8.05 0.85
N PHE A 58 0.63 8.25 1.42
CA PHE A 58 0.75 8.95 2.71
C PHE A 58 0.13 10.35 2.62
N PHE A 59 0.56 11.14 1.63
CA PHE A 59 0.10 12.52 1.52
C PHE A 59 -1.38 12.60 1.18
N LEU A 60 -1.87 11.74 0.28
CA LEU A 60 -3.28 11.73 -0.07
C LEU A 60 -4.15 11.29 1.10
N ASN A 61 -3.74 10.27 1.85
CA ASN A 61 -4.52 9.82 2.99
C ASN A 61 -4.49 10.82 4.14
N ARG A 62 -3.34 11.44 4.38
CA ARG A 62 -3.24 12.44 5.43
C ARG A 62 -4.18 13.61 5.18
N ASN A 63 -4.22 14.11 3.96
CA ASN A 63 -4.97 15.31 3.64
C ASN A 63 -6.43 15.02 3.33
N TRP A 64 -6.71 13.93 2.63
CA TRP A 64 -8.06 13.66 2.12
C TRP A 64 -8.82 12.64 2.95
N THR A 65 -8.20 11.49 3.26
CA THR A 65 -8.89 10.39 3.94
C THR A 65 -9.11 10.68 5.42
N PHE A 66 -8.04 11.04 6.11
CA PHE A 66 -8.05 11.20 7.56
C PHE A 66 -8.10 12.66 8.01
N HIS A 67 -7.98 13.61 7.08
CA HIS A 67 -8.02 15.05 7.37
C HIS A 67 -7.10 15.45 8.53
N SER A 68 -5.91 14.85 8.54
CA SER A 68 -4.97 15.12 9.63
C SER A 68 -4.37 16.51 9.48
N SER A 69 -4.50 17.32 10.53
CA SER A 69 -3.87 18.64 10.63
C SER A 69 -2.80 18.65 11.70
N ASP A 70 -2.37 17.49 12.15
CA ASP A 70 -1.31 17.36 13.16
C ASP A 70 -0.04 18.02 12.63
N PRO A 71 0.54 19.01 13.39
CA PRO A 71 1.77 19.66 12.95
C PRO A 71 2.98 18.71 12.95
N ALA A 72 2.88 17.56 13.61
CA ALA A 72 3.94 16.57 13.62
C ALA A 72 3.90 15.68 12.36
N ILE A 73 3.90 16.31 11.18
CA ILE A 73 3.81 15.60 9.90
C ILE A 73 4.98 14.62 9.70
N THR A 74 6.18 15.01 10.16
CA THR A 74 7.37 14.16 10.05
C THR A 74 7.18 12.87 10.83
N ILE A 75 6.66 12.97 12.06
CA ILE A 75 6.39 11.80 12.89
C ILE A 75 5.34 10.92 12.25
N GLN A 76 4.28 11.51 11.72
CA GLN A 76 3.24 10.76 11.02
C GLN A 76 3.81 10.04 9.79
N TYR A 77 4.67 10.70 9.03
CA TYR A 77 5.29 10.09 7.86
C TYR A 77 6.14 8.89 8.26
N PHE A 78 6.95 9.01 9.31
CA PHE A 78 7.76 7.88 9.77
C PHE A 78 6.91 6.73 10.29
N LYS A 79 5.81 7.01 10.97
CA LYS A 79 4.87 5.97 11.41
C LYS A 79 4.25 5.27 10.20
N PHE A 80 3.76 6.04 9.24
CA PHE A 80 3.18 5.49 8.02
C PHE A 80 4.20 4.67 7.25
N PHE A 81 5.41 5.18 7.12
CA PHE A 81 6.48 4.49 6.41
C PHE A 81 6.86 3.18 7.10
N THR A 82 6.91 3.17 8.43
CA THR A 82 7.18 1.95 9.19
C THR A 82 6.10 0.90 8.94
N VAL A 83 4.83 1.29 9.01
CA VAL A 83 3.71 0.40 8.72
C VAL A 83 3.81 -0.11 7.29
N SER A 84 4.16 0.77 6.35
CA SER A 84 4.31 0.41 4.95
C SER A 84 5.47 -0.55 4.71
N LEU A 85 6.59 -0.41 5.43
CA LEU A 85 7.71 -1.35 5.32
C LEU A 85 7.31 -2.75 5.78
N ILE A 86 6.55 -2.85 6.87
CA ILE A 86 6.01 -4.13 7.31
C ILE A 86 5.05 -4.67 6.25
N GLY A 87 4.21 -3.79 5.70
CA GLY A 87 3.34 -4.15 4.59
C GLY A 87 4.09 -4.64 3.37
N LEU A 88 5.23 -4.00 3.04
CA LEU A 88 6.07 -4.45 1.94
C LEU A 88 6.62 -5.85 2.19
N GLY A 89 7.02 -6.14 3.43
CA GLY A 89 7.44 -7.48 3.81
C GLY A 89 6.33 -8.50 3.58
N ILE A 90 5.11 -8.19 4.02
CA ILE A 90 3.93 -9.04 3.80
C ILE A 90 3.69 -9.21 2.30
N ASN A 91 3.73 -8.11 1.55
CA ASN A 91 3.54 -8.12 0.10
C ASN A 91 4.55 -9.04 -0.58
N THR A 92 5.82 -8.89 -0.24
CA THR A 92 6.89 -9.68 -0.84
C THR A 92 6.75 -11.16 -0.51
N LEU A 93 6.39 -11.50 0.73
CA LEU A 93 6.18 -12.89 1.13
C LEU A 93 5.01 -13.52 0.39
N VAL A 94 3.89 -12.81 0.29
CA VAL A 94 2.71 -13.32 -0.43
C VAL A 94 3.04 -13.49 -1.90
N LEU A 95 3.69 -12.49 -2.49
CA LEU A 95 4.07 -12.52 -3.91
C LEU A 95 5.01 -13.69 -4.19
N TRP A 96 6.06 -13.84 -3.38
CA TRP A 96 7.01 -14.95 -3.53
C TRP A 96 6.32 -16.30 -3.40
N PHE A 97 5.44 -16.43 -2.41
CA PHE A 97 4.74 -17.68 -2.14
C PHE A 97 3.88 -18.09 -3.35
N LEU A 98 3.12 -17.15 -3.90
CA LEU A 98 2.25 -17.45 -5.03
C LEU A 98 3.03 -17.70 -6.33
N VAL A 99 4.06 -16.89 -6.59
CA VAL A 99 4.82 -17.00 -7.84
C VAL A 99 5.77 -18.18 -7.82
N SER A 100 6.55 -18.32 -6.75
CA SER A 100 7.63 -19.31 -6.69
C SER A 100 7.11 -20.70 -6.30
N LYS A 101 6.21 -20.78 -5.31
CA LYS A 101 5.74 -22.07 -4.82
C LYS A 101 4.57 -22.61 -5.63
N TYR A 102 3.61 -21.76 -5.97
CA TYR A 102 2.40 -22.19 -6.70
C TYR A 102 2.42 -21.85 -8.18
N LYS A 103 3.50 -21.25 -8.67
CA LYS A 103 3.67 -20.92 -10.10
C LYS A 103 2.56 -20.05 -10.67
N LYS A 104 2.00 -19.18 -9.85
CA LYS A 104 0.95 -18.27 -10.30
C LYS A 104 1.56 -17.09 -11.08
N ASN A 105 0.72 -16.45 -11.91
CA ASN A 105 1.14 -15.28 -12.67
C ASN A 105 1.61 -14.17 -11.74
N PHE A 106 2.72 -13.51 -12.10
CA PHE A 106 3.32 -12.48 -11.26
C PHE A 106 2.35 -11.33 -10.99
N TYR A 107 1.71 -10.80 -12.05
CA TYR A 107 0.87 -9.61 -11.89
C TYR A 107 -0.45 -9.91 -11.18
N LEU A 108 -1.03 -11.08 -11.40
CA LEU A 108 -2.21 -11.50 -10.63
C LEU A 108 -1.87 -11.72 -9.17
N SER A 109 -0.71 -12.32 -8.91
CA SER A 109 -0.22 -12.53 -7.54
C SER A 109 0.04 -11.21 -6.83
N LYS A 110 0.59 -10.23 -7.57
CA LYS A 110 0.82 -8.88 -7.05
C LYS A 110 -0.50 -8.20 -6.69
N LEU A 111 -1.52 -8.35 -7.51
CA LEU A 111 -2.85 -7.79 -7.22
C LEU A 111 -3.41 -8.35 -5.91
N PHE A 112 -3.31 -9.66 -5.72
CA PHE A 112 -3.75 -10.31 -4.49
C PHE A 112 -2.94 -9.82 -3.28
N ALA A 113 -1.61 -9.72 -3.42
CA ALA A 113 -0.74 -9.24 -2.35
C ALA A 113 -1.09 -7.80 -1.95
N ILE A 114 -1.37 -6.94 -2.93
CA ILE A 114 -1.78 -5.56 -2.66
C ILE A 114 -3.08 -5.53 -1.87
N GLY A 115 -4.04 -6.39 -2.20
CA GLY A 115 -5.30 -6.48 -1.45
C GLY A 115 -5.07 -6.83 0.02
N VAL A 116 -4.20 -7.79 0.30
CA VAL A 116 -3.85 -8.18 1.67
C VAL A 116 -3.21 -7.00 2.42
N VAL A 117 -2.25 -6.34 1.77
CA VAL A 117 -1.52 -5.23 2.39
C VAL A 117 -2.43 -4.01 2.58
N MET A 118 -3.39 -3.80 1.69
CA MET A 118 -4.33 -2.68 1.83
C MET A 118 -5.12 -2.79 3.14
N ILE A 119 -5.58 -3.99 3.47
CA ILE A 119 -6.29 -4.22 4.73
C ILE A 119 -5.36 -3.93 5.91
N TRP A 120 -4.14 -4.44 5.88
CA TRP A 120 -3.12 -4.17 6.89
C TRP A 120 -2.90 -2.67 7.07
N ASN A 121 -2.61 -1.98 5.96
CA ASN A 121 -2.27 -0.55 6.01
C ASN A 121 -3.43 0.30 6.52
N PHE A 122 -4.66 -0.01 6.12
CA PHE A 122 -5.80 0.79 6.57
C PHE A 122 -5.97 0.70 8.08
N PHE A 123 -6.08 -0.52 8.60
CA PHE A 123 -6.40 -0.69 10.02
C PHE A 123 -5.26 -0.24 10.92
N VAL A 124 -4.02 -0.55 10.57
CA VAL A 124 -2.89 -0.15 11.40
C VAL A 124 -2.69 1.35 11.36
N ASN A 125 -2.79 1.99 10.19
CA ASN A 125 -2.62 3.44 10.09
C ASN A 125 -3.75 4.20 10.76
N LEU A 126 -4.97 3.69 10.71
CA LEU A 126 -6.10 4.32 11.37
C LEU A 126 -5.86 4.47 12.88
N TYR A 127 -5.29 3.44 13.51
CA TYR A 127 -5.06 3.43 14.95
C TYR A 127 -3.69 3.94 15.36
N PHE A 128 -2.67 3.82 14.50
CA PHE A 128 -1.29 4.09 14.87
C PHE A 128 -0.78 5.42 14.32
N THR A 129 -1.06 5.72 13.04
CA THR A 129 -0.52 6.89 12.36
C THR A 129 -1.43 8.10 12.47
N PHE A 130 -2.67 7.93 12.13
CA PHE A 130 -3.67 8.98 12.08
C PHE A 130 -4.70 8.81 13.18
#